data_0e088e713dc82140e1e9736fb995742c
#
_entry.id   0e088e713dc82140e1e9736fb995742c
#
_cell.length_a   1.000
_cell.length_b   1.000
_cell.length_c   1.000
_cell.angle_alpha   90.00
_cell.angle_beta   90.00
_cell.angle_gamma   90.00
#
_symmetry.space_group_name_H-M   'P 1'
#
loop_
_entity.id
_entity.type
_entity.pdbx_description
1 polymer ?
#
loop_
_entity_poly.entity_id
_entity_poly.type
_entity_poly.pdbx_seq_one_letter_code
_entity_poly.pdbx_strand_id
1 'polypeptide(L)'
;WDEVEEADGPWAIRKEIRKQVRDGAEWVKILTTNREPYPELTQEELDAAVDECHRRGIKCGVHAGTNPGIQMCIDAGFDTIEHGTFMMLDHAKQMAEKGIAWTPTIMAYTYLYELCKENIEKNGDAPVSDPVMQKEMENYEFFEPAYKAYRDHFKEFYDTGVTVLAGTDMVMYHSPLLPLPRELQYMVEYGITPVQAVQVATSNPAKVLGVEKERGLVVEGLDADLLVVGGDLSRDITRLKDVKFVTLGGKRVFEDGIRYVGTGNMFM
;
A
#
# COMPACT_ATOMS: atom_id res chain seq x y z
N TRP A 1 15.52 -8.73 8.13
CA TRP A 1 14.09 -9.08 8.00
C TRP A 1 13.87 -10.43 8.70
N ASP A 2 13.79 -10.40 10.03
CA ASP A 2 13.63 -11.63 10.84
C ASP A 2 12.23 -12.26 10.73
N GLU A 3 11.32 -11.63 9.96
CA GLU A 3 9.91 -12.05 9.79
C GLU A 3 9.59 -12.55 8.38
N VAL A 4 10.57 -12.68 7.50
CA VAL A 4 10.40 -13.18 6.12
C VAL A 4 10.98 -14.58 6.03
N GLU A 5 10.15 -15.53 5.58
CA GLU A 5 10.59 -16.90 5.34
C GLU A 5 11.03 -17.06 3.88
N GLU A 6 12.23 -17.57 3.68
CA GLU A 6 12.75 -17.90 2.36
C GLU A 6 12.25 -19.27 1.91
N ALA A 7 11.80 -19.38 0.66
CA ALA A 7 11.26 -20.61 0.12
C ALA A 7 11.61 -20.78 -1.36
N ASP A 8 12.41 -21.79 -1.66
CA ASP A 8 12.84 -22.13 -3.01
C ASP A 8 12.00 -23.27 -3.61
N GLY A 9 11.41 -23.01 -4.74
CA GLY A 9 10.59 -23.94 -5.51
C GLY A 9 9.13 -24.00 -5.07
N PRO A 10 8.22 -24.40 -5.97
CA PRO A 10 6.77 -24.38 -5.77
C PRO A 10 6.29 -25.10 -4.51
N TRP A 11 6.93 -26.20 -4.16
CA TRP A 11 6.55 -27.01 -2.99
C TRP A 11 6.96 -26.39 -1.67
N ALA A 12 8.10 -25.69 -1.63
CA ALA A 12 8.54 -24.96 -0.44
C ALA A 12 7.62 -23.77 -0.18
N ILE A 13 7.26 -23.02 -1.21
CA ILE A 13 6.29 -21.90 -1.13
C ILE A 13 4.94 -22.40 -0.61
N ARG A 14 4.39 -23.48 -1.17
CA ARG A 14 3.14 -24.08 -0.70
C ARG A 14 3.21 -24.52 0.76
N LYS A 15 4.34 -25.08 1.18
CA LYS A 15 4.56 -25.51 2.56
C LYS A 15 4.54 -24.33 3.51
N GLU A 16 5.22 -23.24 3.15
CA GLU A 16 5.31 -22.05 3.98
C GLU A 16 3.95 -21.34 4.10
N ILE A 17 3.23 -21.17 2.99
CA ILE A 17 1.87 -20.62 3.02
C ILE A 17 0.96 -21.44 3.94
N ARG A 18 1.06 -22.79 3.88
CA ARG A 18 0.30 -23.67 4.79
C ARG A 18 0.65 -23.47 6.25
N LYS A 19 1.91 -23.17 6.56
CA LYS A 19 2.36 -22.88 7.92
C LYS A 19 1.74 -21.56 8.39
N GLN A 20 1.89 -20.48 7.62
CA GLN A 20 1.34 -19.18 7.98
C GLN A 20 -0.18 -19.20 8.15
N VAL A 21 -0.92 -19.90 7.29
CA VAL A 21 -2.37 -20.03 7.44
C VAL A 21 -2.74 -20.82 8.71
N ARG A 22 -1.98 -21.87 9.08
CA ARG A 22 -2.21 -22.58 10.35
C ARG A 22 -1.92 -21.69 11.56
N ASP A 23 -0.99 -20.75 11.42
CA ASP A 23 -0.61 -19.79 12.46
C ASP A 23 -1.55 -18.58 12.51
N GLY A 24 -2.59 -18.55 11.65
CA GLY A 24 -3.68 -17.58 11.70
C GLY A 24 -3.61 -16.47 10.65
N ALA A 25 -2.75 -16.57 9.64
CA ALA A 25 -2.71 -15.59 8.56
C ALA A 25 -4.01 -15.63 7.73
N GLU A 26 -4.63 -14.47 7.55
CA GLU A 26 -5.83 -14.26 6.73
C GLU A 26 -5.48 -13.70 5.33
N TRP A 27 -4.22 -13.30 5.16
CA TRP A 27 -3.65 -12.78 3.92
C TRP A 27 -2.18 -13.16 3.84
N VAL A 28 -1.69 -13.57 2.67
CA VAL A 28 -0.27 -13.89 2.46
C VAL A 28 0.38 -12.84 1.58
N LYS A 29 1.56 -12.37 1.96
CA LYS A 29 2.39 -11.47 1.17
C LYS A 29 3.59 -12.22 0.60
N ILE A 30 3.77 -12.09 -0.71
CA ILE A 30 4.93 -12.60 -1.45
C ILE A 30 5.86 -11.42 -1.78
N LEU A 31 7.16 -11.64 -1.74
CA LEU A 31 8.16 -10.66 -2.14
C LEU A 31 8.87 -11.15 -3.38
N THR A 32 8.91 -10.34 -4.43
CA THR A 32 9.69 -10.56 -5.66
C THR A 32 10.09 -9.20 -6.26
N THR A 33 10.93 -9.19 -7.26
CA THR A 33 11.39 -8.05 -8.09
C THR A 33 11.26 -6.66 -7.47
N ASN A 34 12.20 -6.29 -6.63
CA ASN A 34 12.24 -4.95 -6.04
C ASN A 34 12.85 -3.92 -7.02
N ARG A 35 14.13 -4.08 -7.36
CA ARG A 35 14.91 -3.12 -8.16
C ARG A 35 15.59 -3.76 -9.36
N GLU A 36 15.78 -5.08 -9.29
CA GLU A 36 16.51 -5.83 -10.30
C GLU A 36 15.67 -6.02 -11.58
N PRO A 37 16.30 -6.04 -12.74
CA PRO A 37 15.61 -6.23 -14.02
C PRO A 37 15.25 -7.69 -14.31
N TYR A 38 15.62 -8.61 -13.44
CA TYR A 38 15.29 -10.03 -13.53
C TYR A 38 14.44 -10.46 -12.33
N PRO A 39 13.48 -11.36 -12.53
CA PRO A 39 12.62 -11.84 -11.45
C PRO A 39 13.38 -12.76 -10.50
N GLU A 40 13.17 -12.59 -9.19
CA GLU A 40 13.72 -13.48 -8.16
C GLU A 40 12.97 -14.80 -8.10
N LEU A 41 11.67 -14.79 -8.44
CA LEU A 41 10.83 -15.98 -8.48
C LEU A 41 10.50 -16.37 -9.92
N THR A 42 10.40 -17.66 -10.17
CA THR A 42 9.91 -18.22 -11.44
C THR A 42 8.39 -18.10 -11.54
N GLN A 43 7.84 -18.22 -12.76
CA GLN A 43 6.39 -18.26 -12.95
C GLN A 43 5.72 -19.41 -12.18
N GLU A 44 6.36 -20.59 -12.16
CA GLU A 44 5.85 -21.75 -11.42
C GLU A 44 5.74 -21.50 -9.91
N GLU A 45 6.65 -20.73 -9.35
CA GLU A 45 6.64 -20.32 -7.94
C GLU A 45 5.52 -19.33 -7.64
N LEU A 46 5.33 -18.32 -8.48
CA LEU A 46 4.24 -17.37 -8.37
C LEU A 46 2.87 -18.04 -8.52
N ASP A 47 2.72 -18.92 -9.52
CA ASP A 47 1.50 -19.68 -9.73
C ASP A 47 1.19 -20.60 -8.53
N ALA A 48 2.22 -21.22 -7.95
CA ALA A 48 2.07 -22.04 -6.76
C ALA A 48 1.63 -21.26 -5.52
N ALA A 49 2.10 -20.03 -5.38
CA ALA A 49 1.69 -19.15 -4.30
C ALA A 49 0.20 -18.79 -4.40
N VAL A 50 -0.23 -18.32 -5.57
CA VAL A 50 -1.63 -17.95 -5.82
C VAL A 50 -2.57 -19.17 -5.66
N ASP A 51 -2.24 -20.31 -6.29
CA ASP A 51 -3.05 -21.52 -6.19
C ASP A 51 -3.20 -21.99 -4.74
N GLU A 52 -2.11 -21.99 -3.96
CA GLU A 52 -2.18 -22.45 -2.56
C GLU A 52 -3.03 -21.52 -1.70
N CYS A 53 -2.95 -20.19 -1.89
CA CYS A 53 -3.76 -19.22 -1.18
C CYS A 53 -5.25 -19.34 -1.55
N HIS A 54 -5.56 -19.28 -2.84
CA HIS A 54 -6.93 -19.32 -3.33
C HIS A 54 -7.64 -20.63 -3.01
N ARG A 55 -6.94 -21.77 -3.10
CA ARG A 55 -7.46 -23.07 -2.70
C ARG A 55 -7.83 -23.16 -1.21
N ARG A 56 -7.25 -22.29 -0.38
CA ARG A 56 -7.55 -22.16 1.06
C ARG A 56 -8.57 -21.08 1.36
N GLY A 57 -9.06 -20.39 0.34
CA GLY A 57 -10.03 -19.30 0.48
C GLY A 57 -9.45 -18.04 1.06
N ILE A 58 -8.12 -17.86 1.05
CA ILE A 58 -7.44 -16.62 1.45
C ILE A 58 -6.87 -15.91 0.23
N LYS A 59 -6.63 -14.64 0.37
CA LYS A 59 -6.05 -13.78 -0.66
C LYS A 59 -4.55 -13.62 -0.50
N CYS A 60 -3.89 -13.22 -1.58
CA CYS A 60 -2.46 -12.93 -1.57
C CYS A 60 -2.12 -11.65 -2.34
N GLY A 61 -1.17 -10.91 -1.78
CA GLY A 61 -0.56 -9.75 -2.41
C GLY A 61 0.90 -10.01 -2.72
N VAL A 62 1.45 -9.26 -3.67
CA VAL A 62 2.83 -9.41 -4.08
C VAL A 62 3.54 -8.06 -4.22
N HIS A 63 4.75 -7.97 -3.66
CA HIS A 63 5.68 -6.89 -3.96
C HIS A 63 6.24 -7.12 -5.36
N ALA A 64 6.03 -6.17 -6.27
CA ALA A 64 6.63 -6.22 -7.61
C ALA A 64 6.89 -4.78 -8.12
N GLY A 65 8.15 -4.42 -8.33
CA GLY A 65 8.57 -3.07 -8.72
C GLY A 65 9.00 -2.95 -10.18
N THR A 66 9.50 -4.02 -10.80
CA THR A 66 10.12 -3.99 -12.12
C THR A 66 9.55 -5.05 -13.07
N ASN A 67 9.82 -4.88 -14.37
CA ASN A 67 9.51 -5.86 -15.40
C ASN A 67 10.72 -6.81 -15.64
N PRO A 68 10.48 -8.10 -15.96
CA PRO A 68 9.16 -8.72 -16.28
C PRO A 68 8.35 -9.19 -15.07
N GLY A 69 8.83 -9.03 -13.82
CA GLY A 69 8.18 -9.54 -12.62
C GLY A 69 6.75 -9.05 -12.44
N ILE A 70 6.46 -7.76 -12.76
CA ILE A 70 5.08 -7.24 -12.70
C ILE A 70 4.15 -8.04 -13.62
N GLN A 71 4.56 -8.30 -14.87
CA GLN A 71 3.75 -9.10 -15.80
C GLN A 71 3.56 -10.53 -15.29
N MET A 72 4.60 -11.15 -14.76
CA MET A 72 4.54 -12.51 -14.20
C MET A 72 3.55 -12.59 -13.02
N CYS A 73 3.49 -11.56 -12.18
CA CYS A 73 2.52 -11.47 -11.07
C CYS A 73 1.09 -11.29 -11.58
N ILE A 74 0.88 -10.50 -12.64
CA ILE A 74 -0.42 -10.35 -13.31
C ILE A 74 -0.86 -11.68 -13.92
N ASP A 75 0.05 -12.42 -14.54
CA ASP A 75 -0.24 -13.72 -15.16
C ASP A 75 -0.59 -14.78 -14.12
N ALA A 76 0.11 -14.80 -12.99
CA ALA A 76 -0.19 -15.69 -11.87
C ALA A 76 -1.56 -15.38 -11.22
N GLY A 77 -2.05 -14.15 -11.30
CA GLY A 77 -3.37 -13.77 -10.79
C GLY A 77 -3.42 -13.46 -9.31
N PHE A 78 -2.44 -12.74 -8.79
CA PHE A 78 -2.47 -12.21 -7.42
C PHE A 78 -3.69 -11.30 -7.20
N ASP A 79 -4.18 -11.20 -5.98
CA ASP A 79 -5.29 -10.32 -5.63
C ASP A 79 -4.86 -8.84 -5.59
N THR A 80 -3.62 -8.57 -5.16
CA THR A 80 -3.03 -7.23 -5.16
C THR A 80 -1.57 -7.25 -5.64
N ILE A 81 -1.18 -6.16 -6.32
CA ILE A 81 0.23 -5.85 -6.61
C ILE A 81 0.58 -4.59 -5.82
N GLU A 82 1.61 -4.73 -4.99
CA GLU A 82 2.15 -3.64 -4.20
C GLU A 82 3.27 -2.94 -4.99
N HIS A 83 3.34 -1.63 -4.84
CA HIS A 83 4.23 -0.72 -5.54
C HIS A 83 3.93 -0.63 -7.04
N GLY A 84 4.27 -1.61 -7.85
CA GLY A 84 4.15 -1.49 -9.30
C GLY A 84 4.97 -0.32 -9.84
N THR A 85 6.15 -0.03 -9.25
CA THR A 85 6.91 1.21 -9.40
C THR A 85 7.15 1.59 -10.86
N PHE A 86 7.55 0.61 -11.69
CA PHE A 86 7.79 0.80 -13.12
C PHE A 86 6.75 0.06 -13.98
N MET A 87 5.52 0.04 -13.48
CA MET A 87 4.35 -0.47 -14.21
C MET A 87 4.14 0.33 -15.50
N MET A 88 3.62 -0.33 -16.52
CA MET A 88 3.21 0.30 -17.78
C MET A 88 1.69 0.38 -17.87
N LEU A 89 1.17 1.24 -18.74
CA LEU A 89 -0.28 1.41 -18.95
C LEU A 89 -1.00 0.08 -19.27
N ASP A 90 -0.35 -0.79 -20.04
CA ASP A 90 -0.91 -2.09 -20.39
C ASP A 90 -1.07 -3.01 -19.18
N HIS A 91 -0.14 -2.96 -18.23
CA HIS A 91 -0.27 -3.68 -16.96
C HIS A 91 -1.48 -3.19 -16.16
N ALA A 92 -1.68 -1.87 -16.04
CA ALA A 92 -2.83 -1.31 -15.34
C ALA A 92 -4.17 -1.74 -15.98
N LYS A 93 -4.25 -1.80 -17.31
CA LYS A 93 -5.42 -2.31 -18.05
C LYS A 93 -5.65 -3.80 -17.76
N GLN A 94 -4.62 -4.63 -17.84
CA GLN A 94 -4.72 -6.05 -17.53
C GLN A 94 -5.17 -6.29 -16.09
N MET A 95 -4.64 -5.51 -15.13
CA MET A 95 -5.06 -5.58 -13.72
C MET A 95 -6.52 -5.20 -13.56
N ALA A 96 -6.99 -4.15 -14.23
CA ALA A 96 -8.39 -3.76 -14.22
C ALA A 96 -9.31 -4.86 -14.77
N GLU A 97 -8.93 -5.47 -15.89
CA GLU A 97 -9.67 -6.57 -16.55
C GLU A 97 -9.72 -7.84 -15.68
N LYS A 98 -8.63 -8.16 -15.01
CA LYS A 98 -8.51 -9.36 -14.16
C LYS A 98 -9.02 -9.13 -12.72
N GLY A 99 -9.36 -7.89 -12.34
CA GLY A 99 -9.79 -7.54 -10.98
C GLY A 99 -8.66 -7.54 -9.95
N ILE A 100 -7.40 -7.39 -10.38
CA ILE A 100 -6.23 -7.27 -9.53
C ILE A 100 -6.15 -5.83 -9.03
N ALA A 101 -6.03 -5.63 -7.72
CA ALA A 101 -5.92 -4.29 -7.15
C ALA A 101 -4.45 -3.83 -7.09
N TRP A 102 -4.26 -2.52 -7.06
CA TRP A 102 -2.96 -1.87 -7.00
C TRP A 102 -2.80 -1.03 -5.72
N THR A 103 -1.76 -1.30 -4.95
CA THR A 103 -1.36 -0.49 -3.78
C THR A 103 -0.05 0.24 -4.12
N PRO A 104 -0.09 1.47 -4.64
CA PRO A 104 1.10 2.15 -5.19
C PRO A 104 2.17 2.48 -4.15
N THR A 105 1.80 2.74 -2.90
CA THR A 105 2.73 3.16 -1.84
C THR A 105 3.61 4.35 -2.25
N ILE A 106 2.98 5.36 -2.84
CA ILE A 106 3.64 6.57 -3.36
C ILE A 106 4.54 7.20 -2.30
N MET A 107 4.07 7.16 -1.05
CA MET A 107 4.75 7.68 0.12
C MET A 107 6.17 7.12 0.26
N ALA A 108 6.36 5.81 0.07
CA ALA A 108 7.64 5.15 0.23
C ALA A 108 8.71 5.62 -0.76
N TYR A 109 8.31 6.17 -1.88
CA TYR A 109 9.25 6.64 -2.93
C TYR A 109 9.29 8.16 -3.02
N THR A 110 8.14 8.82 -3.10
CA THR A 110 8.06 10.27 -3.23
C THR A 110 8.56 10.99 -1.99
N TYR A 111 8.14 10.57 -0.80
CA TYR A 111 8.58 11.19 0.45
C TYR A 111 10.07 11.01 0.69
N LEU A 112 10.62 9.82 0.41
CA LEU A 112 12.04 9.57 0.55
C LEU A 112 12.85 10.35 -0.49
N TYR A 113 12.36 10.48 -1.74
CA TYR A 113 12.97 11.38 -2.72
C TYR A 113 13.01 12.83 -2.24
N GLU A 114 11.87 13.36 -1.75
CA GLU A 114 11.77 14.72 -1.23
C GLU A 114 12.73 14.95 -0.04
N LEU A 115 12.80 13.99 0.87
CA LEU A 115 13.68 14.03 2.03
C LEU A 115 15.16 14.06 1.64
N CYS A 116 15.58 13.20 0.72
CA CYS A 116 16.95 13.18 0.20
C CYS A 116 17.28 14.48 -0.53
N LYS A 117 16.38 14.97 -1.36
CA LYS A 117 16.54 16.21 -2.09
C LYS A 117 16.69 17.42 -1.14
N GLU A 118 15.84 17.50 -0.11
CA GLU A 118 15.94 18.56 0.91
C GLU A 118 17.28 18.47 1.66
N ASN A 119 17.79 17.28 1.93
CA ASN A 119 19.10 17.10 2.55
C ASN A 119 20.22 17.59 1.65
N ILE A 120 20.18 17.28 0.35
CA ILE A 120 21.17 17.74 -0.64
C ILE A 120 21.14 19.27 -0.74
N GLU A 121 19.95 19.87 -0.82
CA GLU A 121 19.79 21.33 -0.92
C GLU A 121 20.32 22.06 0.31
N LYS A 122 20.18 21.48 1.50
CA LYS A 122 20.65 22.09 2.77
C LYS A 122 22.15 21.90 3.01
N ASN A 123 22.68 20.73 2.71
CA ASN A 123 24.00 20.31 3.16
C ASN A 123 25.01 20.12 2.00
N GLY A 124 24.55 20.16 0.72
CA GLY A 124 25.39 19.87 -0.43
C GLY A 124 26.02 18.48 -0.32
N ASP A 125 27.32 18.39 -0.64
CA ASP A 125 28.10 17.15 -0.57
C ASP A 125 28.66 16.86 0.86
N ALA A 126 28.18 17.55 1.89
CA ALA A 126 28.65 17.33 3.24
C ALA A 126 28.25 15.93 3.72
N PRO A 127 29.12 15.23 4.47
CA PRO A 127 28.80 13.91 5.02
C PRO A 127 27.56 13.95 5.91
N VAL A 128 26.63 13.04 5.67
CA VAL A 128 25.42 12.86 6.49
C VAL A 128 25.83 12.12 7.76
N SER A 129 25.59 12.72 8.92
CA SER A 129 25.95 12.14 10.21
C SER A 129 24.91 11.14 10.77
N ASP A 130 23.65 11.27 10.32
CA ASP A 130 22.59 10.34 10.67
C ASP A 130 22.69 9.05 9.83
N PRO A 131 22.92 7.88 10.44
CA PRO A 131 23.08 6.62 9.69
C PRO A 131 21.84 6.22 8.87
N VAL A 132 20.65 6.58 9.35
CA VAL A 132 19.39 6.27 8.62
C VAL A 132 19.31 7.15 7.39
N MET A 133 19.55 8.45 7.53
CA MET A 133 19.57 9.37 6.40
C MET A 133 20.68 9.03 5.40
N GLN A 134 21.83 8.57 5.87
CA GLN A 134 22.90 8.08 5.00
C GLN A 134 22.43 6.94 4.12
N LYS A 135 21.72 5.96 4.69
CA LYS A 135 21.15 4.83 3.93
C LYS A 135 20.11 5.27 2.91
N GLU A 136 19.27 6.24 3.26
CA GLU A 136 18.30 6.80 2.30
C GLU A 136 19.01 7.53 1.16
N MET A 137 20.09 8.26 1.45
CA MET A 137 20.90 8.94 0.43
C MET A 137 21.57 7.95 -0.55
N GLU A 138 22.00 6.76 -0.08
CA GLU A 138 22.53 5.70 -0.93
C GLU A 138 21.48 5.18 -1.94
N ASN A 139 20.19 5.32 -1.62
CA ASN A 139 19.07 4.92 -2.46
C ASN A 139 18.51 6.07 -3.34
N TYR A 140 19.06 7.26 -3.27
CA TYR A 140 18.52 8.44 -3.97
C TYR A 140 18.40 8.23 -5.49
N GLU A 141 19.38 7.59 -6.13
CA GLU A 141 19.37 7.26 -7.56
C GLU A 141 18.20 6.37 -7.97
N PHE A 142 17.66 5.58 -7.02
CA PHE A 142 16.46 4.78 -7.24
C PHE A 142 15.17 5.57 -6.97
N PHE A 143 15.15 6.41 -5.94
CA PHE A 143 13.95 7.17 -5.58
C PHE A 143 13.56 8.21 -6.64
N GLU A 144 14.51 8.84 -7.30
CA GLU A 144 14.22 9.87 -8.31
C GLU A 144 13.42 9.33 -9.51
N PRO A 145 13.85 8.24 -10.20
CA PRO A 145 13.06 7.66 -11.28
C PRO A 145 11.72 7.10 -10.80
N ALA A 146 11.66 6.52 -9.59
CA ALA A 146 10.41 6.02 -9.01
C ALA A 146 9.42 7.17 -8.77
N TYR A 147 9.85 8.26 -8.15
CA TYR A 147 9.06 9.48 -7.98
C TYR A 147 8.49 9.99 -9.32
N LYS A 148 9.36 10.06 -10.37
CA LYS A 148 8.93 10.51 -11.70
C LYS A 148 7.88 9.57 -12.30
N ALA A 149 8.06 8.26 -12.15
CA ALA A 149 7.12 7.27 -12.66
C ALA A 149 5.72 7.44 -12.05
N TYR A 150 5.62 7.59 -10.71
CA TYR A 150 4.33 7.84 -10.06
C TYR A 150 3.73 9.19 -10.45
N ARG A 151 4.50 10.27 -10.36
CA ARG A 151 4.01 11.61 -10.68
C ARG A 151 3.45 11.71 -12.10
N ASP A 152 4.15 11.10 -13.05
CA ASP A 152 3.84 11.27 -14.47
C ASP A 152 2.75 10.29 -14.96
N HIS A 153 2.55 9.14 -14.29
CA HIS A 153 1.69 8.06 -14.77
C HIS A 153 0.55 7.65 -13.83
N PHE A 154 0.56 8.04 -12.55
CA PHE A 154 -0.45 7.59 -11.59
C PHE A 154 -1.88 7.84 -12.07
N LYS A 155 -2.16 9.04 -12.57
CA LYS A 155 -3.50 9.40 -13.05
C LYS A 155 -3.91 8.58 -14.27
N GLU A 156 -3.01 8.35 -15.19
CA GLU A 156 -3.26 7.55 -16.39
C GLU A 156 -3.61 6.10 -16.00
N PHE A 157 -2.88 5.52 -15.06
CA PHE A 157 -3.17 4.18 -14.56
C PHE A 157 -4.49 4.12 -13.80
N TYR A 158 -4.77 5.10 -12.94
CA TYR A 158 -6.05 5.21 -12.24
C TYR A 158 -7.24 5.23 -13.23
N ASP A 159 -7.10 5.94 -14.34
CA ASP A 159 -8.14 6.10 -15.36
C ASP A 159 -8.42 4.81 -16.18
N THR A 160 -7.57 3.79 -16.08
CA THR A 160 -7.87 2.46 -16.65
C THR A 160 -8.99 1.74 -15.93
N GLY A 161 -9.35 2.19 -14.74
CA GLY A 161 -10.32 1.53 -13.87
C GLY A 161 -9.70 0.47 -12.96
N VAL A 162 -8.36 0.35 -12.89
CA VAL A 162 -7.71 -0.50 -11.89
C VAL A 162 -8.13 -0.07 -10.48
N THR A 163 -8.45 -1.05 -9.64
CA THR A 163 -8.82 -0.76 -8.25
C THR A 163 -7.59 -0.34 -7.48
N VAL A 164 -7.48 0.96 -7.13
CA VAL A 164 -6.37 1.48 -6.34
C VAL A 164 -6.70 1.40 -4.86
N LEU A 165 -5.72 0.99 -4.06
CA LEU A 165 -5.77 0.91 -2.60
C LEU A 165 -4.76 1.86 -1.98
N ALA A 166 -5.08 2.41 -0.81
CA ALA A 166 -4.14 3.20 -0.04
C ALA A 166 -3.23 2.29 0.80
N GLY A 167 -1.93 2.53 0.71
CA GLY A 167 -0.91 1.89 1.52
C GLY A 167 0.33 2.78 1.53
N THR A 168 1.08 2.82 2.61
CA THR A 168 2.20 3.75 2.75
C THR A 168 3.57 3.08 2.72
N ASP A 169 3.65 1.83 3.12
CA ASP A 169 4.90 1.08 3.33
C ASP A 169 5.94 1.84 4.18
N MET A 170 5.46 2.79 5.01
CA MET A 170 6.31 3.65 5.82
C MET A 170 6.46 3.07 7.23
N VAL A 171 7.39 2.16 7.36
CA VAL A 171 7.83 1.57 8.64
C VAL A 171 9.19 2.12 9.09
N MET A 172 9.69 3.17 8.44
CA MET A 172 11.03 3.73 8.60
C MET A 172 11.11 4.80 9.69
N TYR A 173 12.31 5.04 10.19
CA TYR A 173 12.59 6.04 11.23
C TYR A 173 12.23 7.48 10.86
N HIS A 174 12.25 7.82 9.57
CA HIS A 174 11.85 9.14 9.06
C HIS A 174 10.39 9.23 8.66
N SER A 175 9.57 8.20 8.97
CA SER A 175 8.14 8.22 8.68
C SER A 175 7.45 9.40 9.39
N PRO A 176 6.64 10.20 8.70
CA PRO A 176 5.86 11.24 9.36
C PRO A 176 4.83 10.63 10.31
N LEU A 177 4.39 11.41 11.31
CA LEU A 177 3.41 10.97 12.30
C LEU A 177 2.07 10.51 11.69
N LEU A 178 1.74 10.97 10.50
CA LEU A 178 0.49 10.66 9.79
C LEU A 178 0.81 10.28 8.33
N PRO A 179 1.36 9.09 8.08
CA PRO A 179 1.77 8.71 6.72
C PRO A 179 0.60 8.55 5.76
N LEU A 180 -0.53 7.94 6.17
CA LEU A 180 -1.68 7.72 5.31
C LEU A 180 -2.32 9.02 4.78
N PRO A 181 -2.57 10.08 5.57
CA PRO A 181 -3.00 11.36 5.03
C PRO A 181 -2.04 11.95 4.00
N ARG A 182 -0.73 11.72 4.12
CA ARG A 182 0.25 12.19 3.14
C ARG A 182 0.21 11.37 1.85
N GLU A 183 0.05 10.05 1.95
CA GLU A 183 -0.18 9.17 0.79
C GLU A 183 -1.37 9.67 -0.04
N LEU A 184 -2.52 9.90 0.60
CA LEU A 184 -3.72 10.41 -0.08
C LEU A 184 -3.52 11.82 -0.65
N GLN A 185 -2.71 12.65 0.00
CA GLN A 185 -2.35 13.96 -0.51
C GLN A 185 -1.54 13.82 -1.81
N TYR A 186 -0.53 12.95 -1.88
CA TYR A 186 0.20 12.67 -3.11
C TYR A 186 -0.71 12.15 -4.24
N MET A 187 -1.64 11.25 -3.94
CA MET A 187 -2.59 10.78 -4.94
C MET A 187 -3.42 11.93 -5.54
N VAL A 188 -3.83 12.89 -4.70
CA VAL A 188 -4.55 14.11 -5.18
C VAL A 188 -3.62 15.03 -5.98
N GLU A 189 -2.40 15.24 -5.53
CA GLU A 189 -1.39 16.00 -6.25
C GLU A 189 -1.08 15.38 -7.62
N TYR A 190 -1.19 14.07 -7.74
CA TYR A 190 -0.98 13.31 -9.00
C TYR A 190 -2.27 13.12 -9.81
N GLY A 191 -3.35 13.80 -9.45
CA GLY A 191 -4.47 14.08 -10.35
C GLY A 191 -5.80 13.43 -10.05
N ILE A 192 -5.98 12.66 -8.98
CA ILE A 192 -7.32 12.23 -8.56
C ILE A 192 -7.98 13.27 -7.65
N THR A 193 -9.31 13.24 -7.56
CA THR A 193 -10.02 14.16 -6.66
C THR A 193 -9.92 13.74 -5.20
N PRO A 194 -10.09 14.66 -4.23
CA PRO A 194 -10.12 14.30 -2.80
C PRO A 194 -11.16 13.21 -2.46
N VAL A 195 -12.31 13.22 -3.12
CA VAL A 195 -13.36 12.19 -2.92
C VAL A 195 -12.85 10.81 -3.39
N GLN A 196 -12.21 10.75 -4.56
CA GLN A 196 -11.59 9.53 -5.05
C GLN A 196 -10.49 9.01 -4.11
N ALA A 197 -9.66 9.90 -3.58
CA ALA A 197 -8.65 9.54 -2.60
C ALA A 197 -9.26 8.93 -1.32
N VAL A 198 -10.38 9.46 -0.83
CA VAL A 198 -11.11 8.86 0.29
C VAL A 198 -11.63 7.46 -0.07
N GLN A 199 -12.17 7.26 -1.28
CA GLN A 199 -12.61 5.95 -1.74
C GLN A 199 -11.48 4.92 -1.80
N VAL A 200 -10.30 5.33 -2.24
CA VAL A 200 -9.07 4.52 -2.26
C VAL A 200 -8.69 4.02 -0.86
N ALA A 201 -9.00 4.78 0.20
CA ALA A 201 -8.68 4.44 1.59
C ALA A 201 -9.86 3.79 2.36
N THR A 202 -11.04 3.67 1.76
CA THR A 202 -12.24 3.20 2.47
C THR A 202 -13.01 2.13 1.69
N SER A 203 -13.82 2.51 0.71
CA SER A 203 -14.70 1.58 -0.01
C SER A 203 -13.94 0.60 -0.91
N ASN A 204 -12.80 1.00 -1.49
CA ASN A 204 -12.00 0.11 -2.33
C ASN A 204 -11.39 -1.04 -1.51
N PRO A 205 -10.62 -0.77 -0.42
CA PRO A 205 -10.10 -1.85 0.41
C PRO A 205 -11.21 -2.72 1.02
N ALA A 206 -12.35 -2.15 1.42
CA ALA A 206 -13.48 -2.94 1.91
C ALA A 206 -13.96 -3.98 0.88
N LYS A 207 -14.06 -3.59 -0.39
CA LYS A 207 -14.40 -4.52 -1.50
C LYS A 207 -13.33 -5.58 -1.72
N VAL A 208 -12.05 -5.19 -1.74
CA VAL A 208 -10.95 -6.13 -1.97
C VAL A 208 -10.85 -7.13 -0.83
N LEU A 209 -11.10 -6.71 0.41
CA LEU A 209 -11.13 -7.58 1.59
C LEU A 209 -12.42 -8.40 1.70
N GLY A 210 -13.47 -8.08 0.94
CA GLY A 210 -14.75 -8.77 0.98
C GLY A 210 -15.62 -8.39 2.19
N VAL A 211 -15.37 -7.22 2.79
CA VAL A 211 -16.10 -6.70 3.97
C VAL A 211 -16.96 -5.48 3.64
N GLU A 212 -17.25 -5.23 2.37
CA GLU A 212 -18.03 -4.08 1.89
C GLU A 212 -19.49 -4.08 2.38
N LYS A 213 -19.98 -5.23 2.88
CA LYS A 213 -21.32 -5.35 3.51
C LYS A 213 -21.32 -4.99 4.98
N GLU A 214 -20.15 -4.78 5.57
CA GLU A 214 -19.96 -4.46 6.97
C GLU A 214 -19.44 -3.04 7.15
N ARG A 215 -18.51 -2.59 6.30
CA ARG A 215 -17.80 -1.30 6.43
C ARG A 215 -17.32 -0.72 5.11
N GLY A 216 -16.69 0.47 5.16
CA GLY A 216 -16.10 1.14 4.01
C GLY A 216 -16.94 2.28 3.44
N LEU A 217 -18.21 2.41 3.86
CA LEU A 217 -19.12 3.48 3.45
C LEU A 217 -19.91 3.99 4.67
N VAL A 218 -20.40 5.22 4.57
CA VAL A 218 -21.32 5.81 5.56
C VAL A 218 -22.74 5.64 5.05
N VAL A 219 -23.32 4.46 5.30
CA VAL A 219 -24.69 4.12 4.94
C VAL A 219 -25.36 3.34 6.08
N GLU A 220 -26.70 3.41 6.16
CA GLU A 220 -27.47 2.69 7.16
C GLU A 220 -27.26 1.18 7.04
N GLY A 221 -27.05 0.51 8.18
CA GLY A 221 -26.85 -0.94 8.28
C GLY A 221 -25.39 -1.39 8.29
N LEU A 222 -24.43 -0.51 8.02
CA LEU A 222 -23.00 -0.82 8.18
C LEU A 222 -22.49 -0.44 9.58
N ASP A 223 -21.34 -1.00 9.93
CA ASP A 223 -20.62 -0.65 11.15
C ASP A 223 -20.32 0.85 11.20
N ALA A 224 -20.55 1.47 12.34
CA ALA A 224 -20.28 2.89 12.54
C ALA A 224 -18.79 3.13 12.86
N ASP A 225 -17.91 2.76 11.91
CA ASP A 225 -16.48 3.10 11.90
C ASP A 225 -16.33 4.46 11.21
N LEU A 226 -16.44 5.53 11.98
CA LEU A 226 -16.54 6.89 11.46
C LEU A 226 -15.33 7.74 11.83
N LEU A 227 -14.85 8.49 10.85
CA LEU A 227 -13.85 9.56 11.01
C LEU A 227 -14.50 10.90 10.68
N VAL A 228 -14.52 11.81 11.66
CA VAL A 228 -14.96 13.18 11.47
C VAL A 228 -13.75 14.11 11.49
N VAL A 229 -13.63 14.95 10.48
CA VAL A 229 -12.54 15.92 10.32
C VAL A 229 -13.08 17.35 10.26
N GLY A 230 -12.26 18.32 10.58
CA GLY A 230 -12.60 19.73 10.45
C GLY A 230 -12.52 20.20 9.01
N GLY A 231 -13.60 20.84 8.52
CA GLY A 231 -13.66 21.42 7.17
C GLY A 231 -14.25 20.49 6.11
N ASP A 232 -14.07 20.83 4.83
CA ASP A 232 -14.65 20.14 3.69
C ASP A 232 -13.61 19.25 3.00
N LEU A 233 -13.65 17.95 3.30
CA LEU A 233 -12.74 16.95 2.73
C LEU A 233 -12.89 16.78 1.22
N SER A 234 -14.08 17.08 0.67
CA SER A 234 -14.30 16.98 -0.78
C SER A 234 -13.53 17.99 -1.61
N ARG A 235 -13.04 19.05 -0.95
CA ARG A 235 -12.27 20.14 -1.56
C ARG A 235 -10.81 20.16 -1.16
N ASP A 236 -10.50 19.66 0.03
CA ASP A 236 -9.15 19.75 0.61
C ASP A 236 -8.82 18.50 1.41
N ILE A 237 -8.06 17.58 0.78
CA ILE A 237 -7.64 16.32 1.38
C ILE A 237 -6.75 16.50 2.62
N THR A 238 -6.10 17.67 2.77
CA THR A 238 -5.24 17.94 3.93
C THR A 238 -6.03 18.03 5.24
N ARG A 239 -7.36 18.17 5.17
CA ARG A 239 -8.27 18.11 6.33
C ARG A 239 -8.24 16.80 7.08
N LEU A 240 -7.73 15.73 6.48
CA LEU A 240 -7.49 14.45 7.18
C LEU A 240 -6.56 14.59 8.40
N LYS A 241 -5.78 15.66 8.48
CA LYS A 241 -4.91 15.95 9.64
C LYS A 241 -5.67 16.60 10.80
N ASP A 242 -6.85 17.16 10.56
CA ASP A 242 -7.68 17.84 11.56
C ASP A 242 -8.80 16.92 12.08
N VAL A 243 -8.39 15.82 12.73
CA VAL A 243 -9.31 14.81 13.28
C VAL A 243 -10.05 15.39 14.48
N LYS A 244 -11.38 15.36 14.44
CA LYS A 244 -12.26 15.80 15.52
C LYS A 244 -12.82 14.64 16.33
N PHE A 245 -13.20 13.56 15.64
CA PHE A 245 -13.93 12.46 16.28
C PHE A 245 -13.68 11.15 15.53
N VAL A 246 -13.54 10.04 16.26
CA VAL A 246 -13.43 8.68 15.68
C VAL A 246 -14.29 7.72 16.47
N THR A 247 -15.04 6.88 15.74
CA THR A 247 -15.72 5.70 16.29
C THR A 247 -15.22 4.42 15.66
N LEU A 248 -15.28 3.33 16.43
CA LEU A 248 -15.11 1.96 15.96
C LEU A 248 -16.31 1.14 16.47
N GLY A 249 -17.06 0.54 15.56
CA GLY A 249 -18.30 -0.18 15.88
C GLY A 249 -19.27 0.70 16.68
N GLY A 250 -19.38 1.99 16.37
CA GLY A 250 -20.19 2.97 17.08
C GLY A 250 -19.66 3.42 18.44
N LYS A 251 -18.55 2.86 18.91
CA LYS A 251 -17.92 3.28 20.17
C LYS A 251 -16.92 4.40 19.92
N ARG A 252 -17.03 5.48 20.69
CA ARG A 252 -16.08 6.60 20.62
C ARG A 252 -14.69 6.17 21.10
N VAL A 253 -13.68 6.38 20.24
CA VAL A 253 -12.27 6.07 20.53
C VAL A 253 -11.37 7.31 20.54
N PHE A 254 -11.84 8.41 19.94
CA PHE A 254 -11.14 9.69 19.94
C PHE A 254 -12.14 10.85 19.82
N GLU A 255 -11.88 11.98 20.51
CA GLU A 255 -12.63 13.23 20.38
C GLU A 255 -11.78 14.40 20.87
N ASP A 256 -11.59 15.41 20.02
CA ASP A 256 -10.90 16.68 20.31
C ASP A 256 -9.58 16.54 21.07
N GLY A 257 -8.70 15.65 20.61
CA GLY A 257 -7.39 15.38 21.19
C GLY A 257 -7.38 14.34 22.33
N ILE A 258 -8.53 13.90 22.80
CA ILE A 258 -8.65 12.91 23.87
C ILE A 258 -8.83 11.51 23.27
N ARG A 259 -7.93 10.58 23.63
CA ARG A 259 -8.08 9.15 23.28
C ARG A 259 -8.86 8.44 24.39
N TYR A 260 -9.93 7.75 24.00
CA TYR A 260 -10.70 6.88 24.87
C TYR A 260 -10.20 5.46 24.72
N VAL A 261 -9.24 5.07 25.55
CA VAL A 261 -8.76 3.68 25.58
C VAL A 261 -9.79 2.89 26.38
N GLY A 262 -10.59 2.08 25.71
CA GLY A 262 -11.47 1.13 26.39
C GLY A 262 -10.63 0.13 27.20
N THR A 263 -11.04 -0.16 28.43
CA THR A 263 -10.45 -1.20 29.29
C THR A 263 -10.86 -2.62 28.85
N GLY A 264 -10.99 -2.87 27.56
CA GLY A 264 -11.29 -4.17 26.97
C GLY A 264 -10.30 -4.44 25.84
N ASN A 265 -9.75 -5.64 25.85
CA ASN A 265 -8.82 -6.15 24.84
C ASN A 265 -9.30 -5.79 23.42
N MET A 266 -8.60 -4.89 22.74
CA MET A 266 -8.95 -4.42 21.40
C MET A 266 -8.40 -5.35 20.31
N PHE A 267 -7.80 -6.47 20.73
CA PHE A 267 -7.32 -7.54 19.84
C PHE A 267 -7.60 -8.89 20.51
N MET A 268 -8.77 -9.44 20.29
CA MET A 268 -9.08 -10.85 20.32
C MET A 268 -9.80 -11.19 19.03
#